data_c5da76d9fd30c92042035b132953fd8e
#
_entry.id   c5da76d9fd30c92042035b132953fd8e
#
_cell.length_a   1.000
_cell.length_b   1.000
_cell.length_c   1.000
_cell.angle_alpha   90.00
_cell.angle_beta   90.00
_cell.angle_gamma   90.00
#
_symmetry.space_group_name_H-M   'P 1'
#
loop_
_entity.id
_entity.type
_entity.pdbx_description
1 polymer ?
#
loop_
_entity_poly.entity_id
_entity_poly.type
_entity_poly.pdbx_seq_one_letter_code
_entity_poly.pdbx_strand_id
1 'polypeptide(L)'
;MLKSFKTEINPTEEQKVRIRKTIGTCRFIYNFYLAHNKELHESGKKFMSSSQFRVWLNNEYLPNHPEYSWIKEAYSKSVTQAVNNGQTAFENFFKHKSAFPKFKKKGRSDVKMYFVRNNPKDCLCNRHRIKIPSLGWIRIKEKGYIPTTKDGNVIKSGHVSIKADRYYVSVLVEIPDRRTTNNSSKGIGIDLGLKDFAIVSNGKTYKNINKSARLKKLEKKLSREQRSLSRKYENQKKGEPTQKKNIQKQRLKIQKDRKSTRLNSSHRSLSRMPSSA
;
A
#
# COMPACT_ATOMS: atom_id res chain seq x y z
N MET A 1 4.19 22.50 1.60
CA MET A 1 5.01 21.26 1.70
C MET A 1 4.16 20.02 1.44
N LEU A 2 4.69 18.99 0.70
CA LEU A 2 3.99 17.72 0.49
C LEU A 2 4.47 16.66 1.48
N LYS A 3 3.55 16.03 2.21
CA LYS A 3 3.85 14.93 3.15
C LYS A 3 2.95 13.73 2.89
N SER A 4 3.50 12.52 3.07
CA SER A 4 2.77 11.27 2.93
C SER A 4 2.43 10.67 4.29
N PHE A 5 1.16 10.31 4.49
CA PHE A 5 0.66 9.68 5.71
C PHE A 5 0.05 8.33 5.38
N LYS A 6 0.32 7.33 6.21
CA LYS A 6 -0.22 5.98 6.04
C LYS A 6 -0.74 5.43 7.34
N THR A 7 -2.04 5.14 7.40
CA THR A 7 -2.70 4.60 8.60
C THR A 7 -3.64 3.45 8.26
N GLU A 8 -4.02 2.69 9.28
CA GLU A 8 -5.04 1.64 9.18
C GLU A 8 -6.43 2.26 9.19
N ILE A 9 -7.32 1.76 8.33
CA ILE A 9 -8.72 2.17 8.23
C ILE A 9 -9.64 0.99 8.55
N ASN A 10 -10.85 1.29 9.02
CA ASN A 10 -11.87 0.29 9.32
C ASN A 10 -13.09 0.51 8.42
N PRO A 11 -13.09 -0.03 7.17
CA PRO A 11 -14.20 0.08 6.25
C PRO A 11 -15.35 -0.85 6.66
N THR A 12 -16.59 -0.48 6.29
CA THR A 12 -17.79 -1.34 6.40
C THR A 12 -17.68 -2.54 5.46
N GLU A 13 -18.55 -3.54 5.60
CA GLU A 13 -18.52 -4.71 4.71
C GLU A 13 -18.76 -4.33 3.23
N GLU A 14 -19.69 -3.44 2.96
CA GLU A 14 -19.92 -2.92 1.61
C GLU A 14 -18.68 -2.24 1.03
N GLN A 15 -18.02 -1.38 1.84
CA GLN A 15 -16.79 -0.71 1.44
C GLN A 15 -15.66 -1.72 1.19
N LYS A 16 -15.55 -2.78 2.02
CA LYS A 16 -14.59 -3.86 1.81
C LYS A 16 -14.83 -4.60 0.49
N VAL A 17 -16.09 -4.87 0.15
CA VAL A 17 -16.45 -5.48 -1.14
C VAL A 17 -16.03 -4.58 -2.30
N ARG A 18 -16.38 -3.29 -2.25
CA ARG A 18 -16.00 -2.31 -3.30
C ARG A 18 -14.48 -2.19 -3.46
N ILE A 19 -13.72 -2.13 -2.34
CA ILE A 19 -12.25 -2.09 -2.36
C ILE A 19 -11.69 -3.37 -3.02
N ARG A 20 -12.20 -4.55 -2.64
CA ARG A 20 -11.74 -5.83 -3.21
C ARG A 20 -12.05 -5.94 -4.69
N LYS A 21 -13.25 -5.55 -5.13
CA LYS A 21 -13.65 -5.48 -6.54
C LYS A 21 -12.70 -4.56 -7.31
N THR A 22 -12.54 -3.31 -6.87
CA THR A 22 -11.65 -2.34 -7.54
C THR A 22 -10.21 -2.81 -7.63
N ILE A 23 -9.64 -3.39 -6.57
CA ILE A 23 -8.27 -3.97 -6.59
C ILE A 23 -8.20 -5.16 -7.55
N GLY A 24 -9.26 -5.97 -7.61
CA GLY A 24 -9.39 -7.07 -8.58
C GLY A 24 -9.36 -6.58 -10.02
N THR A 25 -10.18 -5.59 -10.33
CA THR A 25 -10.24 -4.93 -11.63
C THR A 25 -8.89 -4.29 -12.01
N CYS A 26 -8.26 -3.56 -11.10
CA CYS A 26 -6.93 -2.97 -11.34
C CYS A 26 -5.87 -4.03 -11.68
N ARG A 27 -5.92 -5.21 -11.01
CA ARG A 27 -5.02 -6.32 -11.31
C ARG A 27 -5.30 -6.90 -12.69
N PHE A 28 -6.57 -7.11 -13.04
CA PHE A 28 -6.98 -7.61 -14.35
C PHE A 28 -6.53 -6.66 -15.45
N ILE A 29 -6.87 -5.39 -15.34
CA ILE A 29 -6.54 -4.36 -16.35
C ILE A 29 -5.03 -4.20 -16.55
N TYR A 30 -4.25 -4.20 -15.45
CA TYR A 30 -2.79 -4.19 -15.56
C TYR A 30 -2.29 -5.39 -16.36
N ASN A 31 -2.79 -6.59 -16.07
CA ASN A 31 -2.38 -7.81 -16.77
C ASN A 31 -2.87 -7.79 -18.23
N PHE A 32 -4.07 -7.32 -18.47
CA PHE A 32 -4.63 -7.21 -19.80
C PHE A 32 -3.82 -6.26 -20.67
N TYR A 33 -3.45 -5.09 -20.14
CA TYR A 33 -2.55 -4.16 -20.82
C TYR A 33 -1.20 -4.81 -21.18
N LEU A 34 -0.62 -5.59 -20.27
CA LEU A 34 0.63 -6.30 -20.55
C LEU A 34 0.46 -7.37 -21.64
N ALA A 35 -0.60 -8.18 -21.55
CA ALA A 35 -0.89 -9.23 -22.53
C ALA A 35 -1.09 -8.63 -23.93
N HIS A 36 -1.94 -7.63 -24.03
CA HIS A 36 -2.25 -6.96 -25.29
C HIS A 36 -1.00 -6.37 -25.98
N ASN A 37 -0.14 -5.67 -25.23
CA ASN A 37 1.10 -5.13 -25.80
C ASN A 37 2.11 -6.22 -26.15
N LYS A 38 2.09 -7.37 -25.47
CA LYS A 38 2.91 -8.51 -25.83
C LYS A 38 2.44 -9.11 -27.16
N GLU A 39 1.14 -9.29 -27.36
CA GLU A 39 0.53 -9.77 -28.61
C GLU A 39 0.81 -8.82 -29.77
N LEU A 40 0.71 -7.49 -29.56
CA LEU A 40 1.06 -6.50 -30.57
C LEU A 40 2.52 -6.63 -31.00
N HIS A 41 3.43 -6.78 -30.04
CA HIS A 41 4.85 -6.96 -30.31
C HIS A 41 5.14 -8.24 -31.10
N GLU A 42 4.53 -9.37 -30.72
CA GLU A 42 4.65 -10.66 -31.41
C GLU A 42 4.08 -10.60 -32.85
N SER A 43 3.08 -9.73 -33.07
CA SER A 43 2.48 -9.48 -34.39
C SER A 43 3.20 -8.40 -35.21
N GLY A 44 4.37 -7.89 -34.74
CA GLY A 44 5.10 -6.81 -35.42
C GLY A 44 4.44 -5.45 -35.39
N LYS A 45 3.38 -5.27 -34.59
CA LYS A 45 2.64 -4.02 -34.46
C LYS A 45 3.28 -3.08 -33.44
N LYS A 46 2.98 -1.78 -33.56
CA LYS A 46 3.47 -0.76 -32.64
C LYS A 46 2.90 -0.95 -31.23
N PHE A 47 3.74 -0.66 -30.24
CA PHE A 47 3.37 -0.61 -28.83
C PHE A 47 2.23 0.41 -28.58
N MET A 48 1.20 -0.01 -27.87
CA MET A 48 0.06 0.83 -27.53
C MET A 48 0.29 1.53 -26.19
N SER A 49 0.29 2.85 -26.21
CA SER A 49 0.40 3.67 -25.00
C SER A 49 -0.81 3.48 -24.06
N SER A 50 -0.69 3.91 -22.80
CA SER A 50 -1.79 3.84 -21.83
C SER A 50 -3.02 4.63 -22.28
N SER A 51 -2.82 5.75 -22.97
CA SER A 51 -3.91 6.57 -23.48
C SER A 51 -4.66 5.87 -24.64
N GLN A 52 -3.91 5.35 -25.61
CA GLN A 52 -4.46 4.59 -26.73
C GLN A 52 -5.20 3.33 -26.26
N PHE A 53 -4.60 2.57 -25.36
CA PHE A 53 -5.23 1.38 -24.80
C PHE A 53 -6.56 1.71 -24.09
N ARG A 54 -6.63 2.81 -23.36
CA ARG A 54 -7.88 3.22 -22.69
C ARG A 54 -8.96 3.63 -23.66
N VAL A 55 -8.61 4.32 -24.74
CA VAL A 55 -9.56 4.67 -25.81
C VAL A 55 -10.06 3.39 -26.48
N TRP A 56 -9.17 2.53 -26.91
CA TRP A 56 -9.51 1.24 -27.50
C TRP A 56 -10.36 0.37 -26.56
N LEU A 57 -9.98 0.27 -25.27
CA LEU A 57 -10.72 -0.52 -24.27
C LEU A 57 -12.17 -0.04 -24.14
N ASN A 58 -12.40 1.28 -24.05
CA ASN A 58 -13.73 1.82 -23.77
C ASN A 58 -14.62 1.91 -25.03
N ASN A 59 -14.04 2.20 -26.19
CA ASN A 59 -14.79 2.52 -27.40
C ASN A 59 -14.94 1.32 -28.35
N GLU A 60 -13.99 0.38 -28.30
CA GLU A 60 -14.00 -0.76 -29.20
C GLU A 60 -14.16 -2.09 -28.43
N TYR A 61 -13.32 -2.34 -27.43
CA TYR A 61 -13.29 -3.65 -26.76
C TYR A 61 -14.54 -3.89 -25.90
N LEU A 62 -14.83 -3.02 -24.95
CA LEU A 62 -15.94 -3.21 -24.01
C LEU A 62 -17.35 -3.20 -24.68
N PRO A 63 -17.64 -2.42 -25.71
CA PRO A 63 -18.91 -2.52 -26.42
C PRO A 63 -19.12 -3.89 -27.09
N ASN A 64 -18.06 -4.49 -27.62
CA ASN A 64 -18.09 -5.80 -28.28
C ASN A 64 -17.97 -6.99 -27.33
N HIS A 65 -17.69 -6.75 -26.02
CA HIS A 65 -17.47 -7.78 -25.01
C HIS A 65 -18.25 -7.48 -23.73
N PRO A 66 -19.58 -7.65 -23.73
CA PRO A 66 -20.45 -7.30 -22.61
C PRO A 66 -20.12 -8.07 -21.31
N GLU A 67 -19.49 -9.25 -21.43
CA GLU A 67 -19.01 -10.04 -20.28
C GLU A 67 -17.97 -9.31 -19.44
N TYR A 68 -17.30 -8.28 -19.96
CA TYR A 68 -16.35 -7.43 -19.21
C TYR A 68 -16.96 -6.12 -18.71
N SER A 69 -18.28 -5.95 -18.79
CA SER A 69 -18.99 -4.73 -18.32
C SER A 69 -18.69 -4.38 -16.84
N TRP A 70 -18.40 -5.38 -16.02
CA TRP A 70 -18.01 -5.23 -14.62
C TRP A 70 -16.76 -4.35 -14.41
N ILE A 71 -15.94 -4.13 -15.44
CA ILE A 71 -14.78 -3.21 -15.38
C ILE A 71 -15.25 -1.78 -15.08
N LYS A 72 -16.42 -1.39 -15.62
CA LYS A 72 -17.00 -0.05 -15.42
C LYS A 72 -17.55 0.16 -14.00
N GLU A 73 -17.79 -0.90 -13.21
CA GLU A 73 -18.18 -0.79 -11.80
C GLU A 73 -17.03 -0.29 -10.90
N ALA A 74 -15.80 -0.48 -11.33
CA ALA A 74 -14.64 -0.03 -10.57
C ALA A 74 -14.42 1.48 -10.72
N TYR A 75 -13.82 2.09 -9.69
CA TYR A 75 -13.48 3.52 -9.74
C TYR A 75 -12.53 3.82 -10.90
N SER A 76 -12.99 4.62 -11.86
CA SER A 76 -12.33 4.86 -13.16
C SER A 76 -10.89 5.35 -13.04
N LYS A 77 -10.59 6.22 -12.07
CA LYS A 77 -9.22 6.71 -11.84
C LYS A 77 -8.27 5.62 -11.34
N SER A 78 -8.78 4.61 -10.60
CA SER A 78 -8.00 3.43 -10.23
C SER A 78 -7.66 2.57 -11.44
N VAL A 79 -8.64 2.39 -12.34
CA VAL A 79 -8.46 1.65 -13.60
C VAL A 79 -7.43 2.36 -14.48
N THR A 80 -7.58 3.68 -14.67
CA THR A 80 -6.60 4.51 -15.41
C THR A 80 -5.19 4.34 -14.83
N GLN A 81 -5.04 4.42 -13.50
CA GLN A 81 -3.74 4.28 -12.86
C GLN A 81 -3.15 2.86 -13.03
N ALA A 82 -4.00 1.84 -13.12
CA ALA A 82 -3.54 0.47 -13.36
C ALA A 82 -2.90 0.33 -14.76
N VAL A 83 -3.50 0.95 -15.79
CA VAL A 83 -2.93 1.00 -17.15
C VAL A 83 -1.61 1.78 -17.16
N ASN A 84 -1.58 2.97 -16.53
CA ASN A 84 -0.38 3.80 -16.44
C ASN A 84 0.77 3.05 -15.73
N ASN A 85 0.46 2.27 -14.69
CA ASN A 85 1.46 1.44 -14.02
C ASN A 85 2.01 0.33 -14.96
N GLY A 86 1.19 -0.19 -15.86
CA GLY A 86 1.61 -1.12 -16.92
C GLY A 86 2.57 -0.46 -17.91
N GLN A 87 2.23 0.73 -18.40
CA GLN A 87 3.11 1.52 -19.27
C GLN A 87 4.45 1.83 -18.58
N THR A 88 4.41 2.34 -17.35
CA THR A 88 5.64 2.62 -16.58
C THR A 88 6.51 1.38 -16.40
N ALA A 89 5.89 0.21 -16.24
CA ALA A 89 6.65 -1.04 -16.14
C ALA A 89 7.39 -1.40 -17.44
N PHE A 90 6.76 -1.19 -18.60
CA PHE A 90 7.42 -1.35 -19.90
C PHE A 90 8.49 -0.27 -20.14
N GLU A 91 8.20 0.99 -19.82
CA GLU A 91 9.19 2.08 -19.94
C GLU A 91 10.45 1.79 -19.12
N ASN A 92 10.29 1.28 -17.90
CA ASN A 92 11.44 0.89 -17.08
C ASN A 92 12.19 -0.30 -17.65
N PHE A 93 11.52 -1.24 -18.30
CA PHE A 93 12.15 -2.34 -19.02
C PHE A 93 12.95 -1.82 -20.22
N PHE A 94 12.36 -1.01 -21.08
CA PHE A 94 13.05 -0.42 -22.26
C PHE A 94 14.23 0.47 -21.87
N LYS A 95 14.14 1.12 -20.72
CA LYS A 95 15.26 1.92 -20.16
C LYS A 95 16.29 1.08 -19.40
N HIS A 96 16.21 -0.25 -19.47
CA HIS A 96 17.09 -1.20 -18.75
C HIS A 96 17.12 -1.01 -17.22
N LYS A 97 16.07 -0.41 -16.63
CA LYS A 97 15.96 -0.18 -15.18
C LYS A 97 15.35 -1.38 -14.45
N SER A 98 14.64 -2.25 -15.15
CA SER A 98 13.99 -3.43 -14.58
C SER A 98 13.91 -4.57 -15.58
N ALA A 99 13.71 -5.80 -15.08
CA ALA A 99 13.38 -6.95 -15.93
C ALA A 99 11.99 -6.80 -16.57
N PHE A 100 11.70 -7.66 -17.56
CA PHE A 100 10.41 -7.67 -18.27
C PHE A 100 9.22 -7.69 -17.29
N PRO A 101 8.16 -6.91 -17.54
CA PRO A 101 7.01 -6.80 -16.66
C PRO A 101 6.32 -8.13 -16.41
N LYS A 102 6.08 -8.47 -15.13
CA LYS A 102 5.43 -9.72 -14.73
C LYS A 102 3.96 -9.52 -14.43
N PHE A 103 3.12 -10.49 -14.81
CA PHE A 103 1.72 -10.53 -14.44
C PHE A 103 1.51 -10.51 -12.93
N LYS A 104 0.55 -9.72 -12.48
CA LYS A 104 0.19 -9.62 -11.06
C LYS A 104 -0.74 -10.74 -10.65
N LYS A 105 -0.38 -11.48 -9.59
CA LYS A 105 -1.14 -12.61 -9.05
C LYS A 105 -1.87 -12.23 -7.75
N LYS A 106 -3.13 -12.72 -7.60
CA LYS A 106 -3.91 -12.53 -6.37
C LYS A 106 -3.16 -13.09 -5.16
N GLY A 107 -3.07 -12.29 -4.09
CA GLY A 107 -2.41 -12.69 -2.84
C GLY A 107 -0.87 -12.67 -2.86
N ARG A 108 -0.24 -12.47 -4.02
CA ARG A 108 1.23 -12.33 -4.15
C ARG A 108 1.66 -10.91 -4.49
N SER A 109 0.93 -10.25 -5.40
CA SER A 109 1.26 -8.89 -5.86
C SER A 109 0.54 -7.83 -5.04
N ASP A 110 1.23 -6.73 -4.72
CA ASP A 110 0.67 -5.58 -3.99
C ASP A 110 -0.03 -4.64 -4.97
N VAL A 111 -1.29 -4.96 -5.30
CA VAL A 111 -2.15 -4.08 -6.10
C VAL A 111 -2.98 -3.21 -5.17
N LYS A 112 -3.07 -1.92 -5.50
CA LYS A 112 -3.73 -0.91 -4.66
C LYS A 112 -4.84 -0.23 -5.45
N MET A 113 -5.88 0.22 -4.75
CA MET A 113 -6.88 1.12 -5.28
C MET A 113 -6.33 2.55 -5.18
N TYR A 114 -6.09 3.20 -6.31
CA TYR A 114 -5.68 4.60 -6.38
C TYR A 114 -6.90 5.52 -6.33
N PHE A 115 -6.75 6.68 -5.71
CA PHE A 115 -7.71 7.76 -5.79
C PHE A 115 -7.01 9.11 -5.85
N VAL A 116 -7.69 10.09 -6.45
CA VAL A 116 -7.19 11.44 -6.63
C VAL A 116 -8.31 12.42 -6.33
N ARG A 117 -7.94 13.60 -5.86
CA ARG A 117 -8.85 14.71 -5.66
C ARG A 117 -9.12 15.38 -7.01
N ASN A 118 -10.33 15.25 -7.53
CA ASN A 118 -10.78 16.01 -8.69
C ASN A 118 -11.47 17.32 -8.23
N ASN A 119 -12.34 17.23 -7.22
CA ASN A 119 -13.06 18.36 -6.65
C ASN A 119 -12.66 18.59 -5.18
N PRO A 120 -12.82 19.82 -4.64
CA PRO A 120 -12.53 20.11 -3.25
C PRO A 120 -13.22 19.19 -2.24
N LYS A 121 -14.42 18.69 -2.56
CA LYS A 121 -15.25 17.83 -1.70
C LYS A 121 -14.95 16.34 -1.80
N ASP A 122 -14.06 15.92 -2.71
CA ASP A 122 -13.80 14.49 -2.98
C ASP A 122 -12.98 13.81 -1.89
N CYS A 123 -11.92 14.48 -1.42
CA CYS A 123 -10.99 13.95 -0.45
C CYS A 123 -10.94 14.86 0.76
N LEU A 124 -11.65 14.48 1.81
CA LEU A 124 -11.71 15.21 3.07
C LEU A 124 -11.19 14.33 4.21
N CYS A 125 -10.59 14.95 5.20
CA CYS A 125 -10.17 14.29 6.43
C CYS A 125 -10.58 15.09 7.64
N ASN A 126 -11.18 14.41 8.61
CA ASN A 126 -11.35 14.92 9.96
C ASN A 126 -10.56 14.04 10.94
N ARG A 127 -10.61 14.37 12.23
CA ARG A 127 -9.87 13.66 13.27
C ARG A 127 -10.12 12.13 13.29
N HIS A 128 -11.29 11.67 12.86
CA HIS A 128 -11.75 10.28 13.03
C HIS A 128 -12.00 9.55 11.72
N ARG A 129 -12.21 10.25 10.62
CA ARG A 129 -12.66 9.69 9.34
C ARG A 129 -11.98 10.38 8.17
N ILE A 130 -11.80 9.61 7.09
CA ILE A 130 -11.37 10.12 5.80
C ILE A 130 -12.45 9.83 4.75
N LYS A 131 -12.75 10.79 3.91
CA LYS A 131 -13.62 10.63 2.74
C LYS A 131 -12.76 10.24 1.54
N ILE A 132 -13.11 9.13 0.90
CA ILE A 132 -12.42 8.61 -0.28
C ILE A 132 -13.43 8.54 -1.43
N PRO A 133 -13.10 9.04 -2.63
CA PRO A 133 -13.97 8.92 -3.79
C PRO A 133 -14.45 7.49 -4.01
N SER A 134 -15.69 7.30 -4.39
CA SER A 134 -16.41 6.03 -4.56
C SER A 134 -16.65 5.20 -3.29
N LEU A 135 -15.99 5.49 -2.18
CA LEU A 135 -16.15 4.75 -0.92
C LEU A 135 -16.87 5.54 0.17
N GLY A 136 -16.88 6.88 0.07
CA GLY A 136 -17.43 7.74 1.10
C GLY A 136 -16.55 7.85 2.35
N TRP A 137 -17.15 8.10 3.50
CA TRP A 137 -16.46 8.27 4.77
C TRP A 137 -16.05 6.93 5.38
N ILE A 138 -14.76 6.80 5.72
CA ILE A 138 -14.18 5.61 6.35
C ILE A 138 -13.50 5.99 7.66
N ARG A 139 -13.65 5.19 8.68
CA ARG A 139 -13.05 5.36 10.00
C ARG A 139 -11.54 5.15 9.94
N ILE A 140 -10.77 6.07 10.53
CA ILE A 140 -9.32 5.97 10.71
C ILE A 140 -9.07 5.36 12.09
N LYS A 141 -8.12 4.43 12.18
CA LYS A 141 -7.77 3.81 13.46
C LYS A 141 -6.93 4.71 14.35
N GLU A 142 -5.96 5.39 13.76
CA GLU A 142 -5.09 6.36 14.45
C GLU A 142 -5.69 7.76 14.32
N LYS A 143 -6.42 8.16 15.36
CA LYS A 143 -7.13 9.45 15.40
C LYS A 143 -6.16 10.63 15.30
N GLY A 144 -6.43 11.58 14.39
CA GLY A 144 -5.63 12.79 14.23
C GLY A 144 -4.25 12.58 13.59
N TYR A 145 -3.92 11.37 13.14
CA TYR A 145 -2.64 11.10 12.48
C TYR A 145 -2.52 11.74 11.09
N ILE A 146 -3.61 11.76 10.33
CA ILE A 146 -3.69 12.51 9.07
C ILE A 146 -4.16 13.94 9.41
N PRO A 147 -3.45 14.98 8.96
CA PRO A 147 -3.88 16.36 9.16
C PRO A 147 -5.29 16.62 8.64
N THR A 148 -6.07 17.37 9.39
CA THR A 148 -7.47 17.65 9.03
C THR A 148 -7.54 18.63 7.87
N THR A 149 -8.53 18.45 6.98
CA THR A 149 -8.72 19.37 5.84
C THR A 149 -9.32 20.71 6.24
N LYS A 150 -9.87 20.81 7.46
CA LYS A 150 -10.36 22.09 8.03
C LYS A 150 -9.23 23.08 8.30
N ASP A 151 -8.02 22.58 8.59
CA ASP A 151 -6.85 23.40 8.90
C ASP A 151 -6.09 23.86 7.65
N GLY A 152 -6.76 23.90 6.49
CA GLY A 152 -6.15 24.30 5.22
C GLY A 152 -5.29 23.22 4.56
N ASN A 153 -5.22 22.02 5.13
CA ASN A 153 -4.51 20.90 4.52
C ASN A 153 -5.29 20.31 3.35
N VAL A 154 -4.61 19.92 2.29
CA VAL A 154 -5.23 19.42 1.06
C VAL A 154 -4.73 18.01 0.74
N ILE A 155 -5.64 17.03 0.70
CA ILE A 155 -5.33 15.69 0.22
C ILE A 155 -5.32 15.73 -1.31
N LYS A 156 -4.17 15.52 -1.94
CA LYS A 156 -4.02 15.51 -3.41
C LYS A 156 -4.42 14.17 -4.01
N SER A 157 -3.90 13.09 -3.44
CA SER A 157 -4.14 11.72 -3.92
C SER A 157 -3.85 10.70 -2.84
N GLY A 158 -4.17 9.46 -3.10
CA GLY A 158 -3.85 8.38 -2.19
C GLY A 158 -4.10 6.99 -2.77
N HIS A 159 -3.83 6.00 -1.94
CA HIS A 159 -4.03 4.59 -2.25
C HIS A 159 -4.69 3.87 -1.09
N VAL A 160 -5.66 3.01 -1.39
CA VAL A 160 -6.15 2.01 -0.45
C VAL A 160 -5.48 0.67 -0.74
N SER A 161 -4.95 0.02 0.27
CA SER A 161 -4.27 -1.27 0.16
C SER A 161 -4.78 -2.26 1.20
N ILE A 162 -4.69 -3.55 0.87
CA ILE A 162 -5.06 -4.65 1.77
C ILE A 162 -3.79 -5.43 2.11
N LYS A 163 -3.48 -5.56 3.39
CA LYS A 163 -2.38 -6.42 3.87
C LYS A 163 -2.84 -7.25 5.05
N ALA A 164 -2.75 -8.55 4.96
CA ALA A 164 -3.12 -9.49 6.03
C ALA A 164 -4.53 -9.22 6.59
N ASP A 165 -5.54 -9.09 5.73
CA ASP A 165 -6.95 -8.74 6.03
C ASP A 165 -7.16 -7.37 6.70
N ARG A 166 -6.14 -6.55 6.77
CA ARG A 166 -6.27 -5.18 7.26
C ARG A 166 -6.24 -4.21 6.10
N TYR A 167 -6.97 -3.12 6.24
CA TYR A 167 -7.10 -2.07 5.24
C TYR A 167 -6.27 -0.87 5.65
N TYR A 168 -5.55 -0.30 4.71
CA TYR A 168 -4.70 0.86 4.92
C TYR A 168 -4.97 1.90 3.88
N VAL A 169 -4.98 3.14 4.30
CA VAL A 169 -4.94 4.30 3.40
C VAL A 169 -3.56 4.95 3.49
N SER A 170 -3.01 5.29 2.34
CA SER A 170 -1.82 6.15 2.24
C SER A 170 -2.23 7.36 1.43
N VAL A 171 -2.04 8.56 1.97
CA VAL A 171 -2.44 9.82 1.35
C VAL A 171 -1.25 10.75 1.20
N LEU A 172 -1.24 11.49 0.10
CA LEU A 172 -0.34 12.61 -0.13
C LEU A 172 -1.08 13.88 0.24
N VAL A 173 -0.59 14.56 1.26
CA VAL A 173 -1.22 15.78 1.81
C VAL A 173 -0.31 16.96 1.56
N GLU A 174 -0.88 18.02 0.99
CA GLU A 174 -0.26 19.33 0.93
C GLU A 174 -0.59 20.08 2.23
N ILE A 175 0.45 20.40 2.96
CA ILE A 175 0.38 21.14 4.23
C ILE A 175 0.86 22.56 3.95
N PRO A 176 0.11 23.61 4.35
CA PRO A 176 0.59 24.98 4.28
C PRO A 176 1.95 25.12 4.97
N ASP A 177 2.85 25.85 4.35
CA ASP A 177 4.19 26.05 4.91
C ASP A 177 4.06 27.05 6.09
N ARG A 178 3.88 26.50 7.26
CA ARG A 178 3.93 27.25 8.52
C ARG A 178 5.38 27.18 9.01
N ARG A 179 6.29 27.92 8.38
CA ARG A 179 7.64 28.08 8.92
C ARG A 179 7.55 28.87 10.20
N THR A 180 7.42 28.17 11.30
CA THR A 180 7.81 28.73 12.59
C THR A 180 9.32 28.69 12.61
N THR A 181 9.96 29.83 12.41
CA THR A 181 11.38 30.01 12.70
C THR A 181 11.58 29.95 14.20
N ASN A 182 11.43 28.76 14.77
CA ASN A 182 11.93 28.53 16.12
C ASN A 182 13.45 28.36 16.01
N ASN A 183 14.14 29.49 15.91
CA ASN A 183 15.56 29.57 16.18
C ASN A 183 15.79 29.33 17.69
N SER A 184 15.54 28.10 18.15
CA SER A 184 16.10 27.71 19.42
C SER A 184 17.59 27.44 19.21
N SER A 185 18.43 28.29 19.75
CA SER A 185 19.89 28.14 19.78
C SER A 185 20.36 26.89 20.54
N LYS A 186 19.45 26.07 21.05
CA LYS A 186 19.74 24.84 21.80
C LYS A 186 19.67 23.63 20.88
N GLY A 187 20.80 23.21 20.34
CA GLY A 187 20.97 21.93 19.67
C GLY A 187 20.98 20.76 20.68
N ILE A 188 20.51 19.60 20.25
CA ILE A 188 20.62 18.34 21.00
C ILE A 188 21.48 17.40 20.18
N GLY A 189 22.61 16.95 20.79
CA GLY A 189 23.45 15.90 20.23
C GLY A 189 22.82 14.53 20.51
N ILE A 190 22.80 13.64 19.52
CA ILE A 190 22.32 12.26 19.65
C ILE A 190 23.39 11.32 19.13
N ASP A 191 23.88 10.44 19.98
CA ASP A 191 24.74 9.32 19.60
C ASP A 191 23.93 8.03 19.49
N LEU A 192 24.11 7.29 18.38
CA LEU A 192 23.41 6.04 18.08
C LEU A 192 24.34 4.85 18.30
N GLY A 193 23.94 3.94 19.19
CA GLY A 193 24.76 2.81 19.57
C GLY A 193 24.07 1.45 19.43
N LEU A 194 24.88 0.39 19.49
CA LEU A 194 24.40 -1.01 19.48
C LEU A 194 23.95 -1.49 20.86
N LYS A 195 24.55 -1.01 21.94
CA LYS A 195 24.19 -1.36 23.32
C LYS A 195 22.92 -0.63 23.71
N ASP A 196 22.97 0.66 23.69
CA ASP A 196 21.84 1.56 23.82
C ASP A 196 21.48 2.10 22.42
N PHE A 197 20.19 2.28 22.19
CA PHE A 197 19.71 2.73 20.87
C PHE A 197 20.13 4.18 20.60
N ALA A 198 20.03 5.03 21.60
CA ALA A 198 20.44 6.42 21.51
C ALA A 198 20.83 6.96 22.88
N ILE A 199 21.89 7.75 22.90
CA ILE A 199 22.33 8.56 24.04
C ILE A 199 22.20 10.01 23.61
N VAL A 200 21.50 10.79 24.39
CA VAL A 200 21.21 12.21 24.09
C VAL A 200 22.06 13.10 24.98
N SER A 201 22.56 14.21 24.46
CA SER A 201 23.42 15.16 25.19
C SER A 201 22.80 15.72 26.48
N ASN A 202 21.49 15.59 26.65
CA ASN A 202 20.78 15.94 27.90
C ASN A 202 20.79 14.82 28.96
N GLY A 203 21.65 13.78 28.79
CA GLY A 203 21.78 12.64 29.71
C GLY A 203 20.74 11.54 29.55
N LYS A 204 19.78 11.66 28.62
CA LYS A 204 18.77 10.61 28.40
C LYS A 204 19.34 9.48 27.57
N THR A 205 19.21 8.26 28.08
CA THR A 205 19.60 7.03 27.37
C THR A 205 18.39 6.21 26.97
N TYR A 206 18.31 5.80 25.71
CA TYR A 206 17.25 4.96 25.15
C TYR A 206 17.79 3.55 24.90
N LYS A 207 17.27 2.57 25.65
CA LYS A 207 17.70 1.16 25.54
C LYS A 207 17.31 0.57 24.17
N ASN A 208 18.19 -0.27 23.64
CA ASN A 208 17.92 -0.99 22.40
C ASN A 208 16.84 -2.06 22.59
N ILE A 209 15.64 -1.79 22.05
CA ILE A 209 14.47 -2.67 22.14
C ILE A 209 14.74 -4.03 21.48
N ASN A 210 15.62 -4.10 20.47
CA ASN A 210 15.95 -5.34 19.76
C ASN A 210 16.63 -6.37 20.68
N LYS A 211 17.24 -5.94 21.78
CA LYS A 211 17.85 -6.81 22.78
C LYS A 211 16.87 -7.29 23.87
N SER A 212 15.62 -6.82 23.86
CA SER A 212 14.64 -7.19 24.87
C SER A 212 14.25 -8.67 24.78
N ALA A 213 14.10 -9.33 25.93
CA ALA A 213 13.65 -10.72 26.03
C ALA A 213 12.30 -10.95 25.32
N ARG A 214 11.41 -9.94 25.38
CA ARG A 214 10.12 -9.97 24.71
C ARG A 214 10.25 -10.07 23.18
N LEU A 215 11.16 -9.30 22.57
CA LEU A 215 11.37 -9.33 21.13
C LEU A 215 11.98 -10.65 20.69
N LYS A 216 13.02 -11.13 21.41
CA LYS A 216 13.63 -12.45 21.16
C LYS A 216 12.60 -13.59 21.24
N LYS A 217 11.66 -13.54 22.20
CA LYS A 217 10.57 -14.51 22.33
C LYS A 217 9.61 -14.45 21.13
N LEU A 218 9.27 -13.25 20.64
CA LEU A 218 8.41 -13.07 19.47
C LEU A 218 9.08 -13.55 18.18
N GLU A 219 10.37 -13.30 18.01
CA GLU A 219 11.15 -13.78 16.86
C GLU A 219 11.26 -15.32 16.84
N LYS A 220 11.54 -15.93 17.99
CA LYS A 220 11.52 -17.40 18.12
C LYS A 220 10.16 -17.99 17.79
N LYS A 221 9.07 -17.35 18.26
CA LYS A 221 7.70 -17.76 17.94
C LYS A 221 7.42 -17.65 16.43
N LEU A 222 7.80 -16.52 15.81
CA LEU A 222 7.63 -16.29 14.38
C LEU A 222 8.38 -17.35 13.56
N SER A 223 9.64 -17.62 13.88
CA SER A 223 10.46 -18.63 13.21
C SER A 223 9.84 -20.03 13.30
N ARG A 224 9.31 -20.40 14.46
CA ARG A 224 8.61 -21.68 14.67
C ARG A 224 7.36 -21.80 13.81
N GLU A 225 6.53 -20.77 13.76
CA GLU A 225 5.33 -20.73 12.93
C GLU A 225 5.67 -20.80 11.42
N GLN A 226 6.74 -20.13 11.00
CA GLN A 226 7.23 -20.19 9.61
C GLN A 226 7.71 -21.59 9.23
N ARG A 227 8.50 -22.26 10.07
CA ARG A 227 8.95 -23.64 9.85
C ARG A 227 7.76 -24.61 9.76
N SER A 228 6.77 -24.46 10.66
CA SER A 228 5.53 -25.25 10.62
C SER A 228 4.78 -25.05 9.31
N LEU A 229 4.71 -23.82 8.79
CA LEU A 229 4.06 -23.53 7.51
C LEU A 229 4.85 -24.14 6.33
N SER A 230 6.18 -24.04 6.31
CA SER A 230 7.03 -24.64 5.27
C SER A 230 6.82 -26.15 5.17
N ARG A 231 6.86 -26.86 6.30
CA ARG A 231 6.58 -28.31 6.33
C ARG A 231 5.21 -28.67 5.75
N LYS A 232 4.19 -27.86 6.01
CA LYS A 232 2.85 -28.08 5.43
C LYS A 232 2.82 -27.88 3.91
N TYR A 233 3.67 -27.00 3.37
CA TYR A 233 3.82 -26.88 1.91
C TYR A 233 4.61 -28.03 1.30
N GLU A 234 5.67 -28.48 1.97
CA GLU A 234 6.49 -29.62 1.52
C GLU A 234 5.68 -30.92 1.47
N ASN A 235 4.78 -31.13 2.45
CA ASN A 235 3.89 -32.29 2.51
C ASN A 235 2.73 -32.24 1.50
N GLN A 236 2.61 -31.20 0.70
CA GLN A 236 1.64 -31.14 -0.39
C GLN A 236 2.21 -31.84 -1.63
N LYS A 237 1.45 -32.79 -2.20
CA LYS A 237 1.80 -33.42 -3.48
C LYS A 237 1.90 -32.34 -4.57
N LYS A 238 2.91 -32.43 -5.40
CA LYS A 238 3.04 -31.55 -6.59
C LYS A 238 1.78 -31.73 -7.46
N GLY A 239 1.08 -30.62 -7.73
CA GLY A 239 -0.14 -30.60 -8.55
C GLY A 239 -1.45 -30.44 -7.77
N GLU A 240 -1.49 -30.67 -6.47
CA GLU A 240 -2.69 -30.37 -5.67
C GLU A 240 -2.86 -28.85 -5.47
N PRO A 241 -4.08 -28.31 -5.63
CA PRO A 241 -4.33 -26.90 -5.37
C PRO A 241 -4.03 -26.58 -3.89
N THR A 242 -3.23 -25.56 -3.66
CA THR A 242 -2.79 -25.05 -2.34
C THR A 242 -3.96 -24.46 -1.52
N GLN A 243 -5.11 -25.12 -1.48
CA GLN A 243 -6.37 -24.57 -0.95
C GLN A 243 -6.79 -25.14 0.39
N LYS A 244 -5.92 -25.86 1.08
CA LYS A 244 -6.28 -26.28 2.45
C LYS A 244 -6.47 -25.04 3.31
N LYS A 245 -7.71 -24.78 3.73
CA LYS A 245 -8.13 -23.61 4.54
C LYS A 245 -7.19 -23.35 5.73
N ASN A 246 -6.61 -24.40 6.30
CA ASN A 246 -5.68 -24.31 7.43
C ASN A 246 -4.33 -23.69 7.05
N ILE A 247 -3.79 -23.97 5.86
CA ILE A 247 -2.56 -23.34 5.35
C ILE A 247 -2.78 -21.86 5.11
N GLN A 248 -3.91 -21.49 4.51
CA GLN A 248 -4.26 -20.09 4.28
C GLN A 248 -4.45 -19.33 5.61
N LYS A 249 -5.13 -19.92 6.59
CA LYS A 249 -5.28 -19.34 7.94
C LYS A 249 -3.93 -19.13 8.62
N GLN A 250 -3.04 -20.12 8.57
CA GLN A 250 -1.71 -20.03 9.19
C GLN A 250 -0.83 -18.99 8.48
N ARG A 251 -0.86 -18.95 7.14
CA ARG A 251 -0.18 -17.91 6.36
C ARG A 251 -0.63 -16.51 6.75
N LEU A 252 -1.95 -16.31 6.88
CA LEU A 252 -2.54 -15.03 7.27
C LEU A 252 -2.11 -14.64 8.70
N LYS A 253 -2.11 -15.60 9.63
CA LYS A 253 -1.63 -15.39 11.00
C LYS A 253 -0.16 -14.93 11.02
N ILE A 254 0.71 -15.63 10.30
CA ILE A 254 2.14 -15.26 10.18
C ILE A 254 2.31 -13.86 9.58
N GLN A 255 1.52 -13.51 8.57
CA GLN A 255 1.58 -12.17 7.97
C GLN A 255 1.15 -11.07 8.97
N LYS A 256 0.15 -11.35 9.81
CA LYS A 256 -0.30 -10.45 10.88
C LYS A 256 0.78 -10.30 11.96
N ASP A 257 1.39 -11.40 12.40
CA ASP A 257 2.43 -11.41 13.43
C ASP A 257 3.72 -10.72 12.96
N ARG A 258 4.18 -11.01 11.74
CA ARG A 258 5.33 -10.30 11.12
C ARG A 258 5.14 -8.80 11.09
N LYS A 259 3.93 -8.34 10.79
CA LYS A 259 3.62 -6.92 10.75
C LYS A 259 3.61 -6.31 12.15
N SER A 260 3.01 -6.99 13.12
CA SER A 260 2.99 -6.55 14.52
C SER A 260 4.40 -6.46 15.10
N THR A 261 5.26 -7.43 14.80
CA THR A 261 6.66 -7.46 15.27
C THR A 261 7.47 -6.34 14.61
N ARG A 262 7.34 -6.12 13.29
CA ARG A 262 8.03 -5.01 12.59
C ARG A 262 7.52 -3.63 13.00
N LEU A 263 6.22 -3.45 13.16
CA LEU A 263 5.65 -2.17 13.63
C LEU A 263 6.08 -1.86 15.06
N ASN A 264 6.14 -2.87 15.93
CA ASN A 264 6.60 -2.67 17.31
C ASN A 264 8.11 -2.35 17.39
N SER A 265 8.92 -2.83 16.46
CA SER A 265 10.35 -2.50 16.41
C SER A 265 10.65 -1.16 15.74
N SER A 266 9.96 -0.83 14.64
CA SER A 266 10.23 0.40 13.87
C SER A 266 9.44 1.63 14.35
N HIS A 267 8.17 1.47 14.75
CA HIS A 267 7.37 2.62 15.20
C HIS A 267 7.70 3.10 16.62
N ARG A 268 8.14 2.20 17.51
CA ARG A 268 8.56 2.63 18.85
C ARG A 268 9.90 3.37 18.84
N SER A 269 10.77 3.13 17.89
CA SER A 269 12.00 3.89 17.73
C SER A 269 11.77 5.26 17.10
N LEU A 270 10.89 5.35 16.07
CA LEU A 270 10.63 6.61 15.37
C LEU A 270 9.60 7.51 16.05
N SER A 271 8.61 6.96 16.76
CA SER A 271 7.59 7.78 17.44
C SER A 271 8.05 8.40 18.75
N ARG A 272 9.24 8.05 19.23
CA ARG A 272 9.86 8.63 20.43
C ARG A 272 10.95 9.65 20.13
N MET A 273 11.33 9.82 18.88
CA MET A 273 12.14 10.99 18.51
C MET A 273 11.21 12.21 18.42
N PRO A 274 11.50 13.29 19.15
CA PRO A 274 10.81 14.53 18.94
C PRO A 274 10.99 14.91 17.48
N SER A 275 9.89 15.30 16.82
CA SER A 275 9.91 15.89 15.48
C SER A 275 10.55 17.27 15.58
N SER A 276 11.85 17.30 15.68
CA SER A 276 12.64 18.52 15.59
C SER A 276 13.56 18.33 14.40
N ALA A 277 13.16 18.85 13.30
CA ALA A 277 13.91 19.67 12.35
C ALA A 277 12.97 20.03 11.21
#